data_5c2833fc9dbe888e6984b5af01b5fea5
#
_entry.id   5c2833fc9dbe888e6984b5af01b5fea5
#
_cell.length_a   1.000
_cell.length_b   1.000
_cell.length_c   1.000
_cell.angle_alpha   90.00
_cell.angle_beta   90.00
_cell.angle_gamma   90.00
#
_symmetry.space_group_name_H-M   'P 1'
#
loop_
_entity.id
_entity.type
_entity.pdbx_description
1 polymer ?
#
loop_
_entity_poly.entity_id
_entity_poly.type
_entity_poly.pdbx_seq_one_letter_code
_entity_poly.pdbx_strand_id
1 'polypeptide(L)'
;GFNGDQPTFLSPDMLSKMIDHACGERPTVVIVSACFSGVYIPTLADSNRAVFTAARPDRTSFGCSESDRYPYYDDCILSSFPKVSDFAALAATAKQCVAAKEIATGAQPPSEPQIAIGPGLRPELPFYTFNK
;
A
#
# COMPACT_ATOMS: atom_id res chain seq x y z
N GLY A 1 -5.91 12.93 -12.83
CA GLY A 1 -6.76 13.93 -12.24
C GLY A 1 -8.18 13.74 -12.67
N PHE A 2 -9.09 14.21 -11.87
CA PHE A 2 -10.50 13.97 -12.12
C PHE A 2 -11.06 14.77 -13.28
N ASN A 3 -10.45 15.87 -13.60
CA ASN A 3 -10.86 16.69 -14.73
C ASN A 3 -9.83 16.77 -15.84
N GLY A 4 -8.88 15.91 -15.83
CA GLY A 4 -7.94 15.75 -16.94
C GLY A 4 -6.95 16.86 -17.16
N ASP A 5 -7.27 18.07 -16.78
CA ASP A 5 -6.43 19.24 -17.06
C ASP A 5 -5.51 19.59 -15.93
N GLN A 6 -5.83 19.20 -14.69
CA GLN A 6 -5.05 19.53 -13.52
C GLN A 6 -4.91 18.32 -12.62
N PRO A 7 -3.72 18.10 -12.08
CA PRO A 7 -3.56 17.05 -11.07
C PRO A 7 -4.41 17.41 -9.85
N THR A 8 -5.21 16.46 -9.42
CA THR A 8 -6.01 16.59 -8.21
C THR A 8 -5.38 15.71 -7.14
N PHE A 9 -4.94 16.33 -6.06
CA PHE A 9 -4.35 15.59 -4.96
C PHE A 9 -5.44 15.16 -3.99
N LEU A 10 -5.52 13.87 -3.77
CA LEU A 10 -6.40 13.31 -2.75
C LEU A 10 -5.64 13.34 -1.42
N SER A 11 -6.05 14.24 -0.53
CA SER A 11 -5.42 14.33 0.78
C SER A 11 -5.74 13.10 1.63
N PRO A 12 -4.91 12.78 2.63
CA PRO A 12 -5.22 11.69 3.55
C PRO A 12 -6.59 11.84 4.22
N ASP A 13 -6.96 13.07 4.61
CA ASP A 13 -8.27 13.31 5.23
C ASP A 13 -9.41 13.05 4.28
N MET A 14 -9.30 13.47 3.03
CA MET A 14 -10.34 13.22 2.03
C MET A 14 -10.50 11.73 1.76
N LEU A 15 -9.37 11.03 1.62
CA LEU A 15 -9.40 9.58 1.39
C LEU A 15 -10.01 8.85 2.58
N SER A 16 -9.66 9.26 3.80
CA SER A 16 -10.22 8.67 5.02
C SER A 16 -11.74 8.83 5.07
N LYS A 17 -12.24 10.02 4.73
CA LYS A 17 -13.69 10.27 4.70
C LYS A 17 -14.39 9.45 3.65
N MET A 18 -13.78 9.28 2.48
CA MET A 18 -14.34 8.45 1.41
C MET A 18 -14.43 6.99 1.85
N ILE A 19 -13.39 6.49 2.50
CA ILE A 19 -13.37 5.10 2.99
C ILE A 19 -14.40 4.93 4.11
N ASP A 20 -14.48 5.87 5.05
CA ASP A 20 -15.47 5.82 6.11
C ASP A 20 -16.89 5.78 5.56
N HIS A 21 -17.16 6.56 4.53
CA HIS A 21 -18.47 6.59 3.89
C HIS A 21 -18.78 5.28 3.17
N ALA A 22 -17.80 4.74 2.44
CA ALA A 22 -18.00 3.54 1.61
C ALA A 22 -17.98 2.25 2.42
N CYS A 23 -17.09 2.16 3.41
CA CYS A 23 -16.79 0.91 4.12
C CYS A 23 -17.27 0.92 5.58
N GLY A 24 -17.39 2.11 6.17
CA GLY A 24 -17.77 2.24 7.58
C GLY A 24 -16.78 1.51 8.49
N GLU A 25 -17.30 0.70 9.40
CA GLU A 25 -16.49 -0.08 10.33
C GLU A 25 -16.19 -1.50 9.83
N ARG A 26 -16.54 -1.80 8.59
CA ARG A 26 -16.24 -3.12 8.02
C ARG A 26 -14.74 -3.32 7.92
N PRO A 27 -14.26 -4.56 8.12
CA PRO A 27 -12.84 -4.88 7.90
C PRO A 27 -12.41 -4.43 6.50
N THR A 28 -11.36 -3.61 6.43
CA THR A 28 -10.94 -2.98 5.18
C THR A 28 -9.43 -3.03 5.04
N VAL A 29 -8.95 -3.41 3.86
CA VAL A 29 -7.54 -3.35 3.51
C VAL A 29 -7.36 -2.24 2.48
N VAL A 30 -6.48 -1.28 2.78
CA VAL A 30 -6.19 -0.17 1.88
C VAL A 30 -4.73 -0.27 1.46
N ILE A 31 -4.51 -0.25 0.15
CA ILE A 31 -3.15 -0.28 -0.41
C ILE A 31 -2.93 1.04 -1.14
N VAL A 32 -1.93 1.81 -0.70
CA VAL A 32 -1.61 3.10 -1.29
C VAL A 32 -0.27 3.02 -1.99
N SER A 33 -0.29 3.14 -3.32
CA SER A 33 0.91 3.07 -4.14
C SER A 33 1.28 4.46 -4.64
N ALA A 34 2.01 5.19 -3.82
CA ALA A 34 2.44 6.55 -4.15
C ALA A 34 3.75 6.87 -3.42
N CYS A 35 4.48 7.83 -3.96
CA CYS A 35 5.63 8.38 -3.27
C CYS A 35 5.17 9.02 -1.96
N PHE A 36 5.96 8.87 -0.91
CA PHE A 36 5.67 9.41 0.42
C PHE A 36 4.36 8.86 1.00
N SER A 37 3.89 7.71 0.51
CA SER A 37 2.56 7.20 0.87
C SER A 37 2.41 6.82 2.35
N GLY A 38 3.51 6.66 3.07
CA GLY A 38 3.44 6.45 4.53
C GLY A 38 2.73 7.57 5.27
N VAL A 39 2.64 8.78 4.68
CA VAL A 39 1.90 9.89 5.30
C VAL A 39 0.41 9.58 5.45
N TYR A 40 -0.13 8.63 4.68
CA TYR A 40 -1.53 8.25 4.79
C TYR A 40 -1.84 7.43 6.04
N ILE A 41 -0.83 6.78 6.63
CA ILE A 41 -1.07 5.84 7.73
C ILE A 41 -1.72 6.48 8.95
N PRO A 42 -1.20 7.61 9.49
CA PRO A 42 -1.81 8.16 10.71
C PRO A 42 -3.27 8.55 10.54
N THR A 43 -3.66 8.98 9.34
CA THR A 43 -5.04 9.41 9.08
C THR A 43 -5.94 8.24 8.73
N LEU A 44 -5.43 7.25 7.99
CA LEU A 44 -6.23 6.10 7.57
C LEU A 44 -6.29 5.01 8.61
N ALA A 45 -5.35 4.96 9.55
CA ALA A 45 -5.30 3.91 10.55
C ALA A 45 -6.58 3.88 11.37
N ASP A 46 -7.12 2.68 11.55
CA ASP A 46 -8.34 2.46 12.32
C ASP A 46 -8.30 1.04 12.86
N SER A 47 -9.11 0.78 13.89
CA SER A 47 -9.13 -0.54 14.53
C SER A 47 -9.42 -1.68 13.56
N ASN A 48 -10.32 -1.45 12.60
CA ASN A 48 -10.76 -2.47 11.64
C ASN A 48 -10.14 -2.28 10.26
N ARG A 49 -9.00 -1.61 10.18
CA ARG A 49 -8.37 -1.28 8.91
C ARG A 49 -6.92 -1.69 8.87
N ALA A 50 -6.49 -2.30 7.76
CA ALA A 50 -5.10 -2.52 7.45
C ALA A 50 -4.70 -1.54 6.35
N VAL A 51 -3.56 -0.87 6.49
CA VAL A 51 -3.05 0.09 5.51
C VAL A 51 -1.65 -0.34 5.11
N PHE A 52 -1.47 -0.61 3.83
CA PHE A 52 -0.18 -0.96 3.25
C PHE A 52 0.23 0.16 2.30
N THR A 53 1.42 0.71 2.49
CA THR A 53 1.89 1.83 1.67
C THR A 53 3.19 1.49 0.96
N ALA A 54 3.39 2.09 -0.21
CA ALA A 54 4.55 1.83 -1.06
C ALA A 54 5.85 2.39 -0.48
N ALA A 55 5.79 3.36 0.41
CA ALA A 55 6.97 4.04 0.92
C ALA A 55 6.73 4.61 2.31
N ARG A 56 7.83 4.89 3.01
CA ARG A 56 7.83 5.68 4.25
C ARG A 56 7.33 7.10 3.94
N PRO A 57 6.87 7.84 4.98
CA PRO A 57 6.41 9.23 4.77
C PRO A 57 7.46 10.15 4.14
N ASP A 58 8.74 9.86 4.35
CA ASP A 58 9.86 10.68 3.89
C ASP A 58 10.63 10.05 2.71
N ARG A 59 10.06 9.04 2.06
CA ARG A 59 10.72 8.31 0.98
C ARG A 59 9.88 8.30 -0.28
N THR A 60 10.56 8.28 -1.43
CA THR A 60 9.89 8.07 -2.71
C THR A 60 9.68 6.58 -2.94
N SER A 61 8.70 6.24 -3.77
CA SER A 61 8.61 4.91 -4.38
C SER A 61 9.27 4.98 -5.75
N PHE A 62 9.64 3.83 -6.30
CA PHE A 62 10.39 3.76 -7.55
C PHE A 62 9.59 3.06 -8.63
N GLY A 63 10.05 3.20 -9.88
CA GLY A 63 9.44 2.58 -11.02
C GLY A 63 8.30 3.38 -11.62
N CYS A 64 8.25 4.69 -11.35
CA CYS A 64 7.20 5.57 -11.88
C CYS A 64 7.58 6.23 -13.20
N SER A 65 8.69 5.83 -13.82
CA SER A 65 9.13 6.39 -15.09
C SER A 65 8.29 5.84 -16.24
N GLU A 66 8.27 6.55 -17.37
CA GLU A 66 7.52 6.11 -18.55
C GLU A 66 7.97 4.77 -19.10
N SER A 67 9.22 4.39 -18.84
CA SER A 67 9.76 3.12 -19.31
C SER A 67 9.31 1.95 -18.47
N ASP A 68 8.77 2.18 -17.27
CA ASP A 68 8.30 1.13 -16.38
C ASP A 68 6.80 0.94 -16.57
N ARG A 69 6.38 -0.30 -16.74
CA ARG A 69 4.98 -0.64 -16.91
C ARG A 69 4.17 -0.37 -15.63
N TYR A 70 4.77 -0.69 -14.48
CA TYR A 70 4.16 -0.49 -13.16
C TYR A 70 5.20 0.03 -12.20
N PRO A 71 4.81 0.87 -11.23
CA PRO A 71 5.69 1.15 -10.10
C PRO A 71 6.14 -0.15 -9.42
N TYR A 72 7.31 -0.11 -8.78
CA TYR A 72 7.85 -1.32 -8.14
C TYR A 72 6.87 -1.95 -7.15
N TYR A 73 6.20 -1.12 -6.36
CA TYR A 73 5.26 -1.63 -5.37
C TYR A 73 4.07 -2.34 -6.01
N ASP A 74 3.50 -1.73 -7.05
CA ASP A 74 2.37 -2.34 -7.77
C ASP A 74 2.79 -3.68 -8.39
N ASP A 75 3.95 -3.70 -9.03
CA ASP A 75 4.47 -4.92 -9.63
C ASP A 75 4.68 -6.01 -8.56
N CYS A 76 5.24 -5.62 -7.41
CA CYS A 76 5.49 -6.56 -6.33
C CYS A 76 4.21 -7.06 -5.68
N ILE A 77 3.19 -6.22 -5.54
CA ILE A 77 1.86 -6.65 -5.07
C ILE A 77 1.28 -7.66 -6.04
N LEU A 78 1.28 -7.34 -7.33
CA LEU A 78 0.71 -8.22 -8.36
C LEU A 78 1.45 -9.56 -8.46
N SER A 79 2.78 -9.53 -8.40
CA SER A 79 3.57 -10.76 -8.51
C SER A 79 3.54 -11.60 -7.24
N SER A 80 3.32 -10.98 -6.10
CA SER A 80 3.26 -11.67 -4.81
C SER A 80 1.89 -12.30 -4.55
N PHE A 81 0.84 -11.71 -5.08
CA PHE A 81 -0.53 -12.12 -4.81
C PHE A 81 -0.79 -13.62 -5.05
N PRO A 82 -0.35 -14.21 -6.17
CA PRO A 82 -0.58 -15.66 -6.39
C PRO A 82 0.28 -16.57 -5.51
N LYS A 83 1.27 -16.03 -4.82
CA LYS A 83 2.21 -16.82 -4.00
C LYS A 83 1.84 -16.92 -2.54
N VAL A 84 0.87 -16.13 -2.10
CA VAL A 84 0.50 -16.03 -0.69
C VAL A 84 -0.99 -16.25 -0.52
N SER A 85 -1.44 -16.45 0.71
CA SER A 85 -2.84 -16.80 0.98
C SER A 85 -3.56 -15.82 1.90
N ASP A 86 -2.86 -14.84 2.47
CA ASP A 86 -3.49 -13.83 3.31
C ASP A 86 -2.83 -12.47 3.12
N PHE A 87 -3.48 -11.42 3.62
CA PHE A 87 -3.02 -10.05 3.39
C PHE A 87 -1.74 -9.71 4.13
N ALA A 88 -1.51 -10.26 5.32
CA ALA A 88 -0.28 -10.00 6.04
C ALA A 88 0.92 -10.57 5.28
N ALA A 89 0.78 -11.79 4.74
CA ALA A 89 1.80 -12.40 3.90
C ALA A 89 2.02 -11.62 2.61
N LEU A 90 0.93 -11.10 2.02
CA LEU A 90 1.03 -10.27 0.81
C LEU A 90 1.88 -9.03 1.08
N ALA A 91 1.59 -8.32 2.17
CA ALA A 91 2.30 -7.10 2.51
C ALA A 91 3.79 -7.37 2.78
N ALA A 92 4.10 -8.43 3.53
CA ALA A 92 5.47 -8.79 3.85
C ALA A 92 6.25 -9.21 2.60
N THR A 93 5.65 -10.03 1.74
CA THR A 93 6.29 -10.51 0.52
C THR A 93 6.52 -9.36 -0.46
N ALA A 94 5.55 -8.46 -0.61
CA ALA A 94 5.69 -7.29 -1.47
C ALA A 94 6.82 -6.37 -0.97
N LYS A 95 6.94 -6.19 0.34
CA LYS A 95 8.01 -5.38 0.92
C LYS A 95 9.38 -5.95 0.58
N GLN A 96 9.56 -7.27 0.72
CA GLN A 96 10.81 -7.93 0.37
C GLN A 96 11.10 -7.84 -1.12
N CYS A 97 10.07 -7.99 -1.94
CA CYS A 97 10.18 -7.88 -3.40
C CYS A 97 10.67 -6.48 -3.80
N VAL A 98 10.11 -5.43 -3.22
CA VAL A 98 10.53 -4.05 -3.50
C VAL A 98 11.99 -3.85 -3.10
N ALA A 99 12.38 -4.31 -1.90
CA ALA A 99 13.75 -4.18 -1.45
C ALA A 99 14.74 -4.84 -2.42
N ALA A 100 14.39 -6.03 -2.91
CA ALA A 100 15.23 -6.74 -3.87
C ALA A 100 15.36 -5.99 -5.20
N LYS A 101 14.26 -5.42 -5.69
CA LYS A 101 14.29 -4.61 -6.93
C LYS A 101 15.15 -3.36 -6.76
N GLU A 102 15.03 -2.69 -5.62
CA GLU A 102 15.81 -1.49 -5.34
C GLU A 102 17.30 -1.79 -5.27
N ILE A 103 17.67 -2.90 -4.64
CA ILE A 103 19.06 -3.32 -4.60
C ILE A 103 19.56 -3.64 -6.01
N ALA A 104 18.78 -4.37 -6.79
CA ALA A 104 19.17 -4.77 -8.15
C ALA A 104 19.35 -3.58 -9.08
N THR A 105 18.60 -2.50 -8.89
CA THR A 105 18.64 -1.32 -9.75
C THR A 105 19.46 -0.17 -9.16
N GLY A 106 19.95 -0.30 -7.93
CA GLY A 106 20.70 0.76 -7.26
C GLY A 106 19.84 1.94 -6.83
N ALA A 107 18.53 1.76 -6.69
CA ALA A 107 17.65 2.81 -6.27
C ALA A 107 17.89 3.20 -4.81
N GLN A 108 18.10 4.49 -4.56
CA GLN A 108 18.46 5.00 -3.24
C GLN A 108 17.78 6.35 -2.99
N PRO A 109 17.41 6.67 -1.74
CA PRO A 109 17.36 5.75 -0.58
C PRO A 109 16.20 4.77 -0.71
N PRO A 110 16.21 3.63 0.01
CA PRO A 110 15.14 2.64 -0.13
C PRO A 110 13.78 3.21 0.28
N SER A 111 12.73 2.81 -0.43
CA SER A 111 11.38 3.32 -0.18
C SER A 111 10.81 2.84 1.15
N GLU A 112 11.13 1.61 1.54
CA GLU A 112 10.67 0.97 2.77
C GLU A 112 9.14 0.98 2.91
N PRO A 113 8.45 0.13 2.12
CA PRO A 113 6.98 0.01 2.24
C PRO A 113 6.55 -0.22 3.68
N GLN A 114 5.43 0.39 4.06
CA GLN A 114 4.93 0.37 5.43
C GLN A 114 3.69 -0.50 5.54
N ILE A 115 3.52 -1.11 6.71
CA ILE A 115 2.40 -2.00 7.03
C ILE A 115 1.83 -1.55 8.36
N ALA A 116 0.54 -1.20 8.37
CA ALA A 116 -0.17 -0.85 9.60
C ALA A 116 -1.46 -1.66 9.66
N ILE A 117 -1.61 -2.48 10.68
CA ILE A 117 -2.78 -3.34 10.86
C ILE A 117 -3.47 -2.94 12.15
N GLY A 118 -4.74 -2.54 12.06
CA GLY A 118 -5.51 -2.12 13.21
C GLY A 118 -5.70 -3.25 14.22
N PRO A 119 -5.74 -2.94 15.52
CA PRO A 119 -5.80 -3.96 16.55
C PRO A 119 -7.08 -4.80 16.51
N GLY A 120 -8.20 -4.25 16.03
CA GLY A 120 -9.44 -5.02 15.87
C GLY A 120 -9.41 -5.97 14.69
N LEU A 121 -8.62 -5.65 13.67
CA LEU A 121 -8.50 -6.50 12.49
C LEU A 121 -7.39 -7.54 12.62
N ARG A 122 -6.34 -7.25 13.39
CA ARG A 122 -5.16 -8.10 13.49
C ARG A 122 -5.47 -9.57 13.80
N PRO A 123 -6.32 -9.90 14.79
CA PRO A 123 -6.61 -11.30 15.07
C PRO A 123 -7.47 -11.98 14.00
N GLU A 124 -8.20 -11.20 13.21
CA GLU A 124 -9.11 -11.74 12.19
C GLU A 124 -8.46 -11.82 10.81
N LEU A 125 -7.43 -11.01 10.56
CA LEU A 125 -6.84 -10.89 9.24
C LEU A 125 -6.38 -12.23 8.65
N PRO A 126 -5.76 -13.16 9.41
CA PRO A 126 -5.35 -14.45 8.87
C PRO A 126 -6.49 -15.32 8.36
N PHE A 127 -7.72 -15.06 8.79
CA PHE A 127 -8.88 -15.82 8.35
C PHE A 127 -9.46 -15.35 7.01
N TYR A 128 -9.06 -14.16 6.55
CA TYR A 128 -9.45 -13.65 5.24
C TYR A 128 -8.43 -14.16 4.23
N THR A 129 -8.70 -15.35 3.69
CA THR A 129 -7.74 -16.04 2.83
C THR A 129 -8.17 -16.03 1.36
N PHE A 130 -7.17 -16.10 0.50
CA PHE A 130 -7.34 -16.23 -0.94
C PHE A 130 -6.30 -17.23 -1.47
N ASN A 131 -6.45 -17.69 -2.69
CA ASN A 131 -5.54 -18.66 -3.33
C ASN A 131 -5.44 -20.00 -2.57
N LYS A 132 -6.59 -20.53 -2.19
CA LYS A 132 -6.63 -21.84 -1.57
C LYS A 132 -6.47 -22.95 -2.60
#